data_205addc37518b9023d34e6f35e98cc80
#
_entry.id   205addc37518b9023d34e6f35e98cc80
#
_cell.length_a   1.000
_cell.length_b   1.000
_cell.length_c   1.000
_cell.angle_alpha   90.00
_cell.angle_beta   90.00
_cell.angle_gamma   90.00
#
_symmetry.space_group_name_H-M   'P 1'
#
loop_
_entity.id
_entity.type
_entity.pdbx_description
1 polymer ?
#
loop_
_entity_poly.entity_id
_entity_poly.type
_entity_poly.pdbx_seq_one_letter_code
_entity_poly.pdbx_strand_id
1 'polypeptide(L)'
;MGQYQQGIFNLKGATLELMQRNAQCSVPFVLSSKGYGLLWHNPAVGTATFGTNMTVWQAEYTRLIDYWITADDAPAPIVERYVRATGLPPMMPESAMGFWQSKLRYRTQEELLGVARE
;
A
#
# COMPACT_ATOMS: atom_id res chain seq x y z
N MET A 1 0.10 1.46 -5.50
CA MET A 1 0.66 2.38 -4.49
C MET A 1 0.03 2.22 -3.10
N GLY A 2 -0.69 1.16 -2.87
CA GLY A 2 -1.43 0.95 -1.62
C GLY A 2 -2.82 1.59 -1.67
N GLN A 3 -3.32 2.01 -0.51
CA GLN A 3 -4.67 2.55 -0.36
C GLN A 3 -4.59 3.98 0.17
N TYR A 4 -4.85 4.92 -0.71
CA TYR A 4 -4.98 6.34 -0.39
C TYR A 4 -6.44 6.78 -0.51
N GLN A 5 -6.84 7.78 0.26
CA GLN A 5 -8.21 8.32 0.24
C GLN A 5 -8.50 9.28 -0.94
N GLN A 6 -7.66 9.25 -1.93
CA GLN A 6 -7.86 9.99 -3.18
C GLN A 6 -8.70 9.13 -4.12
N GLY A 7 -9.83 9.62 -4.57
CA GLY A 7 -10.75 8.90 -5.46
C GLY A 7 -10.24 8.74 -6.91
N ILE A 8 -8.92 8.57 -7.10
CA ILE A 8 -8.28 8.43 -8.41
C ILE A 8 -7.65 7.05 -8.57
N PHE A 9 -7.96 6.38 -9.67
CA PHE A 9 -7.34 5.11 -10.04
C PHE A 9 -6.05 5.33 -10.85
N ASN A 10 -6.07 6.26 -11.81
CA ASN A 10 -4.88 6.63 -12.57
C ASN A 10 -4.11 7.72 -11.82
N LEU A 11 -2.90 7.39 -11.38
CA LEU A 11 -2.04 8.29 -10.61
C LEU A 11 -1.32 9.35 -11.46
N LYS A 12 -1.54 9.38 -12.78
CA LYS A 12 -0.90 10.39 -13.63
C LYS A 12 -1.32 11.80 -13.23
N GLY A 13 -0.36 12.66 -12.99
CA GLY A 13 -0.54 14.01 -12.46
C GLY A 13 -0.57 14.11 -10.93
N ALA A 14 -0.59 13.00 -10.21
CA ALA A 14 -0.66 12.99 -8.74
C ALA A 14 0.73 13.00 -8.10
N THR A 15 0.81 13.58 -6.91
CA THR A 15 1.90 13.41 -5.95
C THR A 15 1.35 12.68 -4.73
N LEU A 16 1.99 11.58 -4.36
CA LEU A 16 1.66 10.80 -3.18
C LEU A 16 2.76 10.94 -2.14
N GLU A 17 2.38 11.16 -0.90
CA GLU A 17 3.30 11.08 0.23
C GLU A 17 3.48 9.61 0.63
N LEU A 18 4.71 9.15 0.66
CA LEU A 18 5.08 7.79 1.05
C LEU A 18 5.29 7.73 2.56
N MET A 19 4.18 7.69 3.28
CA MET A 19 4.13 7.66 4.73
C MET A 19 2.89 6.93 5.19
N GLN A 20 3.02 6.11 6.22
CA GLN A 20 1.86 5.48 6.85
C GLN A 20 1.11 6.50 7.71
N ARG A 21 -0.19 6.60 7.49
CA ARG A 21 -1.09 7.46 8.27
C ARG A 21 -2.30 6.66 8.72
N ASN A 22 -3.03 7.21 9.69
CA ASN A 22 -4.35 6.70 10.01
C ASN A 22 -5.26 6.76 8.77
N ALA A 23 -6.00 5.70 8.50
CA ALA A 23 -6.91 5.55 7.37
C ALA A 23 -6.26 5.48 5.97
N GLN A 24 -4.94 5.32 5.86
CA GLN A 24 -4.28 5.00 4.60
C GLN A 24 -3.18 3.95 4.78
N CYS A 25 -2.94 3.20 3.72
CA CYS A 25 -1.85 2.24 3.64
C CYS A 25 -0.96 2.62 2.45
N SER A 26 0.28 3.01 2.72
CA SER A 26 1.25 3.33 1.69
C SER A 26 2.05 2.09 1.31
N VAL A 27 2.01 1.71 0.04
CA VAL A 27 2.82 0.63 -0.53
C VAL A 27 3.62 1.23 -1.69
N PRO A 28 4.94 1.35 -1.59
CA PRO A 28 5.75 2.07 -2.58
C PRO A 28 5.99 1.22 -3.84
N PHE A 29 4.97 0.54 -4.31
CA PHE A 29 4.97 -0.24 -5.56
C PHE A 29 3.96 0.35 -6.53
N VAL A 30 4.42 0.70 -7.73
CA VAL A 30 3.56 1.17 -8.82
C VAL A 30 3.49 0.14 -9.92
N LEU A 31 2.28 -0.06 -10.45
CA LEU A 31 2.01 -0.84 -11.65
C LEU A 31 1.70 0.13 -12.79
N SER A 32 2.45 0.04 -13.87
CA SER A 32 2.29 0.87 -15.05
C SER A 32 1.54 0.15 -16.17
N SER A 33 0.63 0.88 -16.84
CA SER A 33 0.00 0.40 -18.08
C SER A 33 0.98 0.22 -19.25
N LYS A 34 2.24 0.60 -19.07
CA LYS A 34 3.33 0.35 -20.05
C LYS A 34 4.06 -0.96 -19.82
N GLY A 35 3.49 -1.89 -19.04
CA GLY A 35 4.02 -3.24 -18.86
C GLY A 35 5.17 -3.34 -17.87
N TYR A 36 5.24 -2.50 -16.84
CA TYR A 36 6.23 -2.64 -15.78
C TYR A 36 5.67 -2.35 -14.39
N GLY A 37 6.33 -2.93 -13.39
CA GLY A 37 6.16 -2.60 -11.98
C GLY A 37 7.46 -2.09 -11.39
N LEU A 38 7.40 -1.07 -10.53
CA LEU A 38 8.54 -0.53 -9.81
C LEU A 38 8.24 -0.49 -8.32
N LEU A 39 9.10 -1.11 -7.53
CA LEU A 39 9.14 -1.01 -6.08
C LEU A 39 10.24 -0.03 -5.69
N TRP A 40 9.88 1.06 -5.02
CA TRP A 40 10.81 1.96 -4.35
C TRP A 40 11.10 1.43 -2.95
N HIS A 41 12.19 0.68 -2.81
CA HIS A 41 12.54 -0.02 -1.58
C HIS A 41 13.29 0.91 -0.62
N ASN A 42 12.55 1.85 -0.04
CA ASN A 42 13.10 2.81 0.92
C ASN A 42 12.13 3.01 2.09
N PRO A 43 12.57 2.80 3.34
CA PRO A 43 11.71 2.95 4.53
C PRO A 43 11.53 4.40 4.99
N ALA A 44 12.27 5.36 4.44
CA ALA A 44 12.13 6.76 4.81
C ALA A 44 10.82 7.36 4.30
N VAL A 45 10.33 8.36 5.01
CA VAL A 45 9.29 9.25 4.50
C VAL A 45 9.77 9.91 3.20
N GLY A 46 8.87 10.03 2.26
CA GLY A 46 9.22 10.59 0.96
C GLY A 46 7.99 10.87 0.10
N THR A 47 8.19 11.08 -1.17
CA THR A 47 7.12 11.32 -2.13
C THR A 47 7.33 10.56 -3.43
N ALA A 48 6.22 10.24 -4.09
CA ALA A 48 6.19 9.78 -5.48
C ALA A 48 5.32 10.73 -6.31
N THR A 49 5.93 11.41 -7.28
CA THR A 49 5.24 12.34 -8.18
C THR A 49 5.18 11.76 -9.57
N PHE A 50 3.97 11.55 -10.08
CA PHE A 50 3.68 11.01 -11.41
C PHE A 50 3.36 12.13 -12.39
N GLY A 51 4.31 13.03 -12.61
CA GLY A 51 4.14 14.20 -13.48
C GLY A 51 3.95 13.84 -14.96
N THR A 52 3.62 14.84 -15.79
CA THR A 52 3.36 14.64 -17.22
C THR A 52 4.59 14.12 -17.96
N ASN A 53 5.75 14.73 -17.70
CA ASN A 53 6.98 14.45 -18.45
C ASN A 53 7.98 13.58 -17.67
N MET A 54 7.80 13.46 -16.36
CA MET A 54 8.70 12.69 -15.52
C MET A 54 7.97 12.07 -14.33
N THR A 55 8.54 11.00 -13.78
CA THR A 55 8.17 10.45 -12.48
C THR A 55 9.34 10.67 -11.53
N VAL A 56 9.06 11.25 -10.37
CA VAL A 56 10.07 11.55 -9.34
C VAL A 56 9.77 10.73 -8.11
N TRP A 57 10.78 10.02 -7.60
CA TRP A 57 10.78 9.36 -6.32
C TRP A 57 11.77 10.06 -5.41
N GLN A 58 11.31 10.46 -4.25
CA GLN A 58 12.11 11.23 -3.30
C GLN A 58 11.99 10.61 -1.92
N ALA A 59 13.12 10.49 -1.23
CA ALA A 59 13.19 10.14 0.18
C ALA A 59 13.81 11.31 0.95
N GLU A 60 13.32 11.61 2.14
CA GLU A 60 13.87 12.67 3.00
C GLU A 60 15.28 12.32 3.47
N TYR A 61 15.53 11.04 3.71
CA TYR A 61 16.84 10.55 4.11
C TYR A 61 17.05 9.11 3.62
N THR A 62 18.21 8.86 3.00
CA THR A 62 18.61 7.50 2.62
C THR A 62 20.13 7.40 2.51
N ARG A 63 20.66 6.21 2.78
CA ARG A 63 22.10 5.91 2.57
C ARG A 63 22.39 5.37 1.19
N LEU A 64 21.38 4.84 0.51
CA LEU A 64 21.49 4.28 -0.84
C LEU A 64 20.15 4.42 -1.57
N ILE A 65 20.20 4.43 -2.88
CA ILE A 65 19.02 4.32 -3.73
C ILE A 65 18.80 2.83 -3.98
N ASP A 66 17.67 2.30 -3.49
CA ASP A 66 17.28 0.92 -3.67
C ASP A 66 15.90 0.85 -4.33
N TYR A 67 15.82 0.11 -5.43
CA TYR A 67 14.56 -0.12 -6.13
C TYR A 67 14.61 -1.45 -6.88
N TRP A 68 13.43 -1.99 -7.16
CA TRP A 68 13.27 -3.20 -7.92
C TRP A 68 12.28 -2.97 -9.05
N ILE A 69 12.59 -3.49 -10.24
CA ILE A 69 11.76 -3.37 -11.43
C ILE A 69 11.49 -4.75 -11.99
N THR A 70 10.26 -4.94 -12.45
CA THR A 70 9.84 -6.10 -13.25
C THR A 70 8.99 -5.63 -14.42
N ALA A 71 9.01 -6.38 -15.52
CA ALA A 71 8.23 -6.07 -16.71
C ALA A 71 7.57 -7.33 -17.26
N ASP A 72 6.37 -7.16 -17.83
CA ASP A 72 5.64 -8.20 -18.52
C ASP A 72 4.57 -7.56 -19.42
N ASP A 73 4.05 -8.32 -20.38
CA ASP A 73 2.99 -7.87 -21.29
C ASP A 73 1.62 -7.76 -20.60
N ALA A 74 1.44 -8.38 -19.43
CA ALA A 74 0.21 -8.35 -18.68
C ALA A 74 0.44 -7.89 -17.22
N PRO A 75 -0.52 -7.22 -16.58
CA PRO A 75 -0.37 -6.76 -15.20
C PRO A 75 -0.32 -7.88 -14.16
N ALA A 76 -1.02 -8.99 -14.37
CA ALA A 76 -1.07 -10.09 -13.41
C ALA A 76 0.30 -10.74 -13.14
N PRO A 77 1.13 -11.12 -14.15
CA PRO A 77 2.48 -11.61 -13.91
C PRO A 77 3.40 -10.60 -13.20
N ILE A 78 3.22 -9.30 -13.44
CA ILE A 78 3.99 -8.26 -12.74
C ILE A 78 3.66 -8.27 -11.25
N VAL A 79 2.39 -8.33 -10.89
CA VAL A 79 1.93 -8.41 -9.50
C VAL A 79 2.38 -9.73 -8.86
N GLU A 80 2.30 -10.84 -9.57
CA GLU A 80 2.78 -12.14 -9.08
C GLU A 80 4.27 -12.08 -8.72
N ARG A 81 5.11 -11.53 -9.59
CA ARG A 81 6.54 -11.38 -9.31
C ARG A 81 6.81 -10.47 -8.11
N TYR A 82 6.07 -9.37 -7.98
CA TYR A 82 6.14 -8.50 -6.81
C TYR A 82 5.80 -9.28 -5.53
N VAL A 83 4.70 -10.01 -5.52
CA VAL A 83 4.26 -10.80 -4.36
C VAL A 83 5.26 -11.92 -4.02
N ARG A 84 5.85 -12.57 -5.03
CA ARG A 84 6.92 -13.56 -4.81
C ARG A 84 8.19 -12.93 -4.20
N ALA A 85 8.53 -11.72 -4.61
CA ALA A 85 9.70 -11.00 -4.09
C ALA A 85 9.50 -10.47 -2.66
N THR A 86 8.28 -10.08 -2.29
CA THR A 86 7.97 -9.45 -1.00
C THR A 86 7.30 -10.36 0.02
N GLY A 87 6.85 -11.52 -0.40
CA GLY A 87 6.13 -12.52 0.40
C GLY A 87 4.71 -12.76 -0.09
N LEU A 88 4.31 -14.03 -0.08
CA LEU A 88 2.95 -14.43 -0.49
C LEU A 88 1.95 -14.02 0.59
N PRO A 89 0.80 -13.41 0.21
CA PRO A 89 -0.26 -13.16 1.18
C PRO A 89 -0.82 -14.48 1.71
N PRO A 90 -1.09 -14.58 3.02
CA PRO A 90 -1.75 -15.76 3.57
C PRO A 90 -3.20 -15.83 3.08
N MET A 91 -3.73 -17.06 3.01
CA MET A 91 -5.16 -17.23 2.80
C MET A 91 -5.92 -16.69 4.02
N MET A 92 -6.82 -15.76 3.81
CA MET A 92 -7.66 -15.23 4.87
C MET A 92 -8.59 -16.31 5.42
N PRO A 93 -8.69 -16.52 6.74
CA PRO A 93 -9.70 -17.39 7.31
C PRO A 93 -11.12 -16.81 7.04
N GLU A 94 -12.10 -17.69 6.86
CA GLU A 94 -13.48 -17.27 6.56
C GLU A 94 -14.05 -16.32 7.62
N SER A 95 -13.72 -16.53 8.90
CA SER A 95 -14.10 -15.65 10.01
C SER A 95 -13.60 -14.22 9.88
N ALA A 96 -12.52 -13.98 9.16
CA ALA A 96 -11.97 -12.63 8.93
C ALA A 96 -12.78 -11.84 7.88
N MET A 97 -13.65 -12.49 7.12
CA MET A 97 -14.56 -11.85 6.16
C MET A 97 -15.90 -11.46 6.77
N GLY A 98 -16.12 -11.75 8.06
CA GLY A 98 -17.32 -11.41 8.79
C GLY A 98 -17.32 -9.97 9.32
N PHE A 99 -18.23 -9.72 10.23
CA PHE A 99 -18.39 -8.41 10.87
C PHE A 99 -17.22 -8.10 11.82
N TRP A 100 -16.66 -6.92 11.70
CA TRP A 100 -15.61 -6.40 12.57
C TRP A 100 -16.16 -5.29 13.45
N GLN A 101 -16.45 -5.61 14.72
CA GLN A 101 -16.87 -4.64 15.70
C GLN A 101 -15.70 -3.74 16.11
N SER A 102 -15.89 -2.44 16.03
CA SER A 102 -14.92 -1.45 16.47
C SER A 102 -15.59 -0.27 17.18
N LYS A 103 -14.95 0.18 18.23
CA LYS A 103 -15.28 1.41 18.97
C LYS A 103 -14.00 2.16 19.27
N LEU A 104 -14.04 3.47 19.33
CA LEU A 104 -12.84 4.30 19.55
C LEU A 104 -12.03 3.84 20.77
N ARG A 105 -12.69 3.42 21.83
CA ARG A 105 -12.06 2.75 22.97
C ARG A 105 -13.05 1.98 23.81
N TYR A 106 -12.64 0.87 24.34
CA TYR A 106 -13.26 0.13 25.42
C TYR A 106 -12.47 0.43 26.70
N ARG A 107 -13.11 0.87 27.76
CA ARG A 107 -12.44 1.30 28.99
C ARG A 107 -12.28 0.20 30.02
N THR A 108 -13.23 -0.74 30.04
CA THR A 108 -13.23 -1.87 30.97
C THR A 108 -13.46 -3.19 30.24
N GLN A 109 -13.11 -4.27 30.90
CA GLN A 109 -13.38 -5.62 30.41
C GLN A 109 -14.89 -5.89 30.31
N GLU A 110 -15.66 -5.40 31.28
CA GLU A 110 -17.13 -5.55 31.32
C GLU A 110 -17.77 -4.88 30.12
N GLU A 111 -17.32 -3.69 29.76
CA GLU A 111 -17.82 -2.98 28.57
C GLU A 111 -17.53 -3.77 27.29
N LEU A 112 -16.33 -4.31 27.14
CA LEU A 112 -15.96 -5.12 25.97
C LEU A 112 -16.79 -6.41 25.89
N LEU A 113 -16.93 -7.11 27.00
CA LEU A 113 -17.73 -8.35 27.08
C LEU A 113 -19.23 -8.09 26.85
N GLY A 114 -19.74 -6.93 27.31
CA GLY A 114 -21.11 -6.50 27.05
C GLY A 114 -21.39 -6.40 25.56
N VAL A 115 -20.56 -5.64 24.84
CA VAL A 115 -20.68 -5.45 23.37
C VAL A 115 -20.55 -6.78 22.60
N ALA A 116 -19.72 -7.71 23.08
CA ALA A 116 -19.55 -9.00 22.42
C ALA A 116 -20.75 -9.95 22.62
N ARG A 117 -21.64 -9.69 23.60
CA ARG A 117 -22.82 -10.50 23.89
C ARG A 117 -24.10 -9.98 23.23
N GLU A 118 -24.12 -8.73 22.79
CA GLU A 118 -25.19 -8.10 21.99
C GLU A 118 -25.13 -8.53 20.52
#